data_650132f8fcdbde0825f804be25d4cc88
#
_entry.id   650132f8fcdbde0825f804be25d4cc88
#
_cell.length_a   1.000
_cell.length_b   1.000
_cell.length_c   1.000
_cell.angle_alpha   90.00
_cell.angle_beta   90.00
_cell.angle_gamma   90.00
#
_symmetry.space_group_name_H-M   'P 1'
#
loop_
_entity.id
_entity.type
_entity.pdbx_description
1 polymer ?
#
loop_
_entity_poly.entity_id
_entity_poly.type
_entity_poly.pdbx_seq_one_letter_code
_entity_poly.pdbx_strand_id
1 'polypeptide(L)'
;MAVIVLAGTIGAGKSSLTEMIANHLGSEAFYESVDNNEVLPLFYADPNKYAFLLQIYFLNKRFDSIKQALKNEDNVLDRSIYEDSLLFHLNADLGRATETEVRVYDELLANMLEELPYAAHKKHPDLLVHIKVSFETMLARIEKRGRPYEQLDYDPSLYDYYKELNSRYD
;
A
#
# COMPACT_ATOMS: atom_id res chain seq x y z
N MET A 1 5.30 21.23 10.73
CA MET A 1 5.14 20.51 9.46
C MET A 1 5.55 19.07 9.67
N ALA A 2 4.62 18.18 9.87
CA ALA A 2 4.93 16.76 10.00
C ALA A 2 4.07 15.96 9.03
N VAL A 3 4.69 15.18 8.12
CA VAL A 3 4.05 14.16 7.35
C VAL A 3 4.31 12.83 8.04
N ILE A 4 3.24 12.21 8.52
CA ILE A 4 3.29 10.92 9.22
C ILE A 4 2.81 9.84 8.25
N VAL A 5 3.57 8.77 8.12
CA VAL A 5 3.20 7.63 7.29
C VAL A 5 3.03 6.39 8.17
N LEU A 6 1.91 5.70 7.99
CA LEU A 6 1.65 4.43 8.66
C LEU A 6 1.96 3.27 7.71
N ALA A 7 2.86 2.40 8.11
CA ALA A 7 3.27 1.21 7.40
C ALA A 7 2.82 -0.07 8.12
N GLY A 8 2.61 -1.13 7.39
CA GLY A 8 2.24 -2.44 7.94
C GLY A 8 1.45 -3.29 6.96
N THR A 9 1.39 -4.58 7.22
CA THR A 9 0.72 -5.55 6.37
C THR A 9 -0.79 -5.28 6.23
N ILE A 10 -1.44 -5.96 5.31
CA ILE A 10 -2.89 -5.97 5.20
C ILE A 10 -3.51 -6.41 6.54
N GLY A 11 -4.59 -5.76 6.99
CA GLY A 11 -5.20 -6.06 8.28
C GLY A 11 -4.44 -5.56 9.51
N ALA A 12 -3.32 -4.84 9.37
CA ALA A 12 -2.55 -4.31 10.50
C ALA A 12 -3.30 -3.21 11.29
N GLY A 13 -4.31 -2.58 10.70
CA GLY A 13 -5.08 -1.50 11.35
C GLY A 13 -4.60 -0.10 10.98
N LYS A 14 -3.86 0.04 9.87
CA LYS A 14 -3.33 1.32 9.38
C LYS A 14 -4.41 2.39 9.24
N SER A 15 -5.48 2.09 8.50
CA SER A 15 -6.54 3.08 8.20
C SER A 15 -7.22 3.60 9.46
N SER A 16 -7.49 2.73 10.43
CA SER A 16 -8.06 3.14 11.73
C SER A 16 -7.11 4.04 12.52
N LEU A 17 -5.83 3.71 12.55
CA LEU A 17 -4.85 4.53 13.26
C LEU A 17 -4.58 5.84 12.52
N THR A 18 -4.56 5.83 11.19
CA THR A 18 -4.48 7.04 10.34
C THR A 18 -5.60 8.02 10.70
N GLU A 19 -6.85 7.54 10.78
CA GLU A 19 -7.99 8.35 11.16
C GLU A 19 -7.86 8.93 12.57
N MET A 20 -7.48 8.09 13.53
CA MET A 20 -7.31 8.53 14.94
C MET A 20 -6.23 9.60 15.09
N ILE A 21 -5.07 9.43 14.44
CA ILE A 21 -3.97 10.40 14.50
C ILE A 21 -4.37 11.70 13.79
N ALA A 22 -4.95 11.61 12.59
CA ALA A 22 -5.39 12.80 11.84
C ALA A 22 -6.42 13.62 12.65
N ASN A 23 -7.41 12.95 13.24
CA ASN A 23 -8.40 13.60 14.10
C ASN A 23 -7.76 14.25 15.34
N HIS A 24 -6.78 13.59 15.97
CA HIS A 24 -6.08 14.12 17.14
C HIS A 24 -5.26 15.37 16.80
N LEU A 25 -4.62 15.38 15.63
CA LEU A 25 -3.80 16.50 15.17
C LEU A 25 -4.62 17.61 14.49
N GLY A 26 -5.91 17.36 14.18
CA GLY A 26 -6.72 18.27 13.36
C GLY A 26 -6.21 18.37 11.93
N SER A 27 -5.63 17.29 11.40
CA SER A 27 -5.01 17.20 10.08
C SER A 27 -5.82 16.35 9.11
N GLU A 28 -5.39 16.30 7.85
CA GLU A 28 -6.02 15.51 6.81
C GLU A 28 -5.43 14.09 6.78
N ALA A 29 -6.32 13.10 6.57
CA ALA A 29 -5.97 11.70 6.39
C ALA A 29 -6.02 11.32 4.92
N PHE A 30 -4.96 10.68 4.42
CA PHE A 30 -4.85 10.16 3.04
C PHE A 30 -4.86 8.64 3.07
N TYR A 31 -5.94 8.05 2.61
CA TYR A 31 -6.13 6.60 2.62
C TYR A 31 -5.63 5.92 1.36
N GLU A 32 -5.33 4.62 1.47
CA GLU A 32 -5.06 3.77 0.31
C GLU A 32 -6.30 3.70 -0.60
N SER A 33 -6.09 3.82 -1.92
CA SER A 33 -7.16 3.82 -2.92
C SER A 33 -7.69 2.39 -3.17
N VAL A 34 -8.36 1.83 -2.18
CA VAL A 34 -8.98 0.50 -2.24
C VAL A 34 -10.45 0.60 -2.62
N ASP A 35 -11.15 1.58 -2.04
CA ASP A 35 -12.55 1.83 -2.35
C ASP A 35 -12.66 2.43 -3.77
N ASN A 36 -13.61 1.91 -4.56
CA ASN A 36 -13.79 2.23 -5.98
C ASN A 36 -12.58 1.86 -6.87
N ASN A 37 -11.69 0.96 -6.41
CA ASN A 37 -10.61 0.42 -7.21
C ASN A 37 -11.14 -0.72 -8.09
N GLU A 38 -11.36 -0.43 -9.36
CA GLU A 38 -11.87 -1.43 -10.33
C GLU A 38 -10.82 -2.49 -10.71
N VAL A 39 -9.52 -2.25 -10.46
CA VAL A 39 -8.44 -3.17 -10.79
C VAL A 39 -8.22 -4.21 -9.69
N LEU A 40 -8.49 -3.88 -8.43
CA LEU A 40 -8.22 -4.76 -7.30
C LEU A 40 -8.99 -6.09 -7.37
N PRO A 41 -10.29 -6.14 -7.67
CA PRO A 41 -11.00 -7.41 -7.88
C PRO A 41 -10.46 -8.22 -9.07
N LEU A 42 -10.02 -7.54 -10.14
CA LEU A 42 -9.43 -8.21 -11.31
C LEU A 42 -8.10 -8.88 -10.95
N PHE A 43 -7.28 -8.24 -10.12
CA PHE A 43 -6.04 -8.81 -9.62
C PHE A 43 -6.30 -10.09 -8.82
N TYR A 44 -7.26 -10.10 -7.90
CA TYR A 44 -7.57 -11.30 -7.15
C TYR A 44 -8.16 -12.43 -8.02
N ALA A 45 -8.85 -12.09 -9.12
CA ALA A 45 -9.37 -13.08 -10.07
C ALA A 45 -8.27 -13.66 -10.97
N ASP A 46 -7.31 -12.87 -11.40
CA ASP A 46 -6.18 -13.29 -12.26
C ASP A 46 -4.92 -12.47 -11.93
N PRO A 47 -4.18 -12.86 -10.88
CA PRO A 47 -2.99 -12.13 -10.45
C PRO A 47 -1.91 -12.01 -11.53
N ASN A 48 -1.73 -13.04 -12.36
CA ASN A 48 -0.70 -13.06 -13.41
C ASN A 48 -0.96 -12.00 -14.50
N LYS A 49 -2.22 -11.72 -14.76
CA LYS A 49 -2.61 -10.73 -15.77
C LYS A 49 -2.63 -9.31 -15.24
N TYR A 50 -3.00 -9.14 -13.99
CA TYR A 50 -3.33 -7.83 -13.46
C TYR A 50 -2.38 -7.29 -12.37
N ALA A 51 -1.34 -8.04 -11.99
CA ALA A 51 -0.39 -7.60 -10.98
C ALA A 51 0.29 -6.26 -11.36
N PHE A 52 0.81 -6.17 -12.57
CA PHE A 52 1.45 -4.94 -13.06
C PHE A 52 0.46 -3.77 -13.15
N LEU A 53 -0.71 -3.99 -13.75
CA LEU A 53 -1.73 -2.96 -13.88
C LEU A 53 -2.18 -2.43 -12.50
N LEU A 54 -2.39 -3.32 -11.53
CA LEU A 54 -2.77 -2.93 -10.18
C LEU A 54 -1.70 -2.06 -9.52
N GLN A 55 -0.43 -2.41 -9.68
CA GLN A 55 0.66 -1.64 -9.07
C GLN A 55 0.87 -0.29 -9.74
N ILE A 56 0.70 -0.18 -11.03
CA ILE A 56 0.68 1.13 -11.73
C ILE A 56 -0.48 1.99 -11.23
N TYR A 57 -1.68 1.40 -11.04
CA TYR A 57 -2.83 2.10 -10.46
C TYR A 57 -2.51 2.64 -9.06
N PHE A 58 -1.98 1.80 -8.17
CA PHE A 58 -1.62 2.22 -6.82
C PHE A 58 -0.52 3.26 -6.82
N LEU A 59 0.53 3.08 -7.62
CA LEU A 59 1.64 4.03 -7.73
C LEU A 59 1.15 5.42 -8.15
N ASN A 60 0.29 5.50 -9.16
CA ASN A 60 -0.29 6.74 -9.62
C ASN A 60 -1.13 7.43 -8.52
N LYS A 61 -2.01 6.69 -7.85
CA LYS A 61 -2.85 7.21 -6.76
C LYS A 61 -2.02 7.62 -5.55
N ARG A 62 -1.01 6.84 -5.21
CA ARG A 62 -0.08 7.13 -4.12
C ARG A 62 0.70 8.41 -4.36
N PHE A 63 1.24 8.57 -5.55
CA PHE A 63 1.99 9.75 -5.91
C PHE A 63 1.12 11.02 -5.84
N ASP A 64 -0.12 10.95 -6.30
CA ASP A 64 -1.06 12.06 -6.17
C ASP A 64 -1.38 12.38 -4.70
N SER A 65 -1.63 11.36 -3.87
CA SER A 65 -1.85 11.53 -2.42
C SER A 65 -0.65 12.18 -1.74
N ILE A 66 0.56 11.77 -2.07
CA ILE A 66 1.80 12.36 -1.53
C ILE A 66 1.89 13.84 -1.92
N LYS A 67 1.65 14.18 -3.18
CA LYS A 67 1.66 15.58 -3.63
C LYS A 67 0.63 16.44 -2.90
N GLN A 68 -0.56 15.89 -2.66
CA GLN A 68 -1.60 16.59 -1.90
C GLN A 68 -1.21 16.75 -0.42
N ALA A 69 -0.73 15.67 0.22
CA ALA A 69 -0.30 15.69 1.62
C ALA A 69 0.82 16.68 1.89
N LEU A 70 1.70 16.88 0.91
CA LEU A 70 2.85 17.78 1.04
C LEU A 70 2.50 19.28 0.79
N LYS A 71 1.28 19.58 0.35
CA LYS A 71 0.81 20.97 0.21
C LYS A 71 0.47 21.61 1.56
N ASN A 72 0.00 20.81 2.50
CA ASN A 72 -0.43 21.24 3.82
C ASN A 72 0.46 20.63 4.90
N GLU A 73 0.42 21.20 6.10
CA GLU A 73 1.17 20.74 7.25
C GLU A 73 0.40 19.64 8.02
N ASP A 74 1.13 18.75 8.69
CA ASP A 74 0.58 17.79 9.66
C ASP A 74 -0.41 16.79 9.08
N ASN A 75 -0.08 16.18 7.93
CA ASN A 75 -0.91 15.19 7.27
C ASN A 75 -0.48 13.75 7.58
N VAL A 76 -1.44 12.83 7.54
CA VAL A 76 -1.24 11.41 7.85
C VAL A 76 -1.60 10.56 6.62
N LEU A 77 -0.66 9.71 6.19
CA LEU A 77 -0.86 8.81 5.05
C LEU A 77 -0.96 7.35 5.51
N ASP A 78 -1.96 6.66 5.00
CA ASP A 78 -2.12 5.22 5.11
C ASP A 78 -1.30 4.55 4.02
N ARG A 79 -0.20 3.93 4.38
CA ARG A 79 0.79 3.25 3.56
C ARG A 79 1.78 4.19 2.84
N SER A 80 3.01 3.73 2.73
CA SER A 80 4.09 4.40 2.01
C SER A 80 4.20 3.95 0.55
N ILE A 81 4.84 4.79 -0.28
CA ILE A 81 5.16 4.43 -1.67
C ILE A 81 6.16 3.25 -1.75
N TYR A 82 7.00 3.08 -0.72
CA TYR A 82 7.95 1.96 -0.64
C TYR A 82 7.25 0.62 -0.39
N GLU A 83 6.11 0.62 0.30
CA GLU A 83 5.30 -0.58 0.49
C GLU A 83 4.61 -1.01 -0.80
N ASP A 84 4.23 -0.06 -1.66
CA ASP A 84 3.70 -0.38 -2.99
C ASP A 84 4.76 -1.13 -3.82
N SER A 85 6.03 -0.69 -3.77
CA SER A 85 7.16 -1.41 -4.38
C SER A 85 7.38 -2.80 -3.77
N LEU A 86 7.36 -2.92 -2.44
CA LEU A 86 7.48 -4.21 -1.76
C LEU A 86 6.40 -5.20 -2.20
N LEU A 87 5.15 -4.75 -2.32
CA LEU A 87 4.02 -5.56 -2.78
C LEU A 87 4.18 -6.01 -4.23
N PHE A 88 4.70 -5.13 -5.10
CA PHE A 88 4.93 -5.50 -6.49
C PHE A 88 6.07 -6.51 -6.64
N HIS A 89 7.20 -6.30 -5.94
CA HIS A 89 8.31 -7.26 -5.96
C HIS A 89 7.91 -8.61 -5.38
N LEU A 90 7.06 -8.66 -4.34
CA LEU A 90 6.48 -9.91 -3.86
C LEU A 90 5.71 -10.62 -4.97
N ASN A 91 4.85 -9.91 -5.71
CA ASN A 91 4.10 -10.51 -6.82
C ASN A 91 5.03 -10.97 -7.96
N ALA A 92 6.10 -10.25 -8.24
CA ALA A 92 7.11 -10.65 -9.21
C ALA A 92 7.83 -11.95 -8.78
N ASP A 93 8.24 -12.05 -7.52
CA ASP A 93 8.87 -13.26 -6.97
C ASP A 93 7.93 -14.48 -7.00
N LEU A 94 6.63 -14.26 -6.93
CA LEU A 94 5.60 -15.28 -7.12
C LEU A 94 5.30 -15.58 -8.60
N GLY A 95 6.07 -15.03 -9.53
CA GLY A 95 5.92 -15.24 -10.97
C GLY A 95 4.72 -14.53 -11.61
N ARG A 96 4.16 -13.51 -10.93
CA ARG A 96 2.98 -12.76 -11.38
C ARG A 96 3.31 -11.51 -12.18
N ALA A 97 4.59 -11.22 -12.37
CA ALA A 97 5.08 -10.13 -13.22
C ALA A 97 6.38 -10.55 -13.89
N THR A 98 6.59 -10.02 -15.09
CA THR A 98 7.81 -10.24 -15.87
C THR A 98 8.96 -9.34 -15.42
N GLU A 99 10.20 -9.73 -15.69
CA GLU A 99 11.38 -8.88 -15.43
C GLU A 99 11.27 -7.51 -16.13
N THR A 100 10.65 -7.47 -17.31
CA THR A 100 10.43 -6.21 -18.03
C THR A 100 9.46 -5.30 -17.31
N GLU A 101 8.36 -5.85 -16.77
CA GLU A 101 7.38 -5.09 -15.99
C GLU A 101 8.00 -4.56 -14.68
N VAL A 102 8.80 -5.37 -14.01
CA VAL A 102 9.53 -4.95 -12.79
C VAL A 102 10.46 -3.78 -13.10
N ARG A 103 11.27 -3.90 -14.15
CA ARG A 103 12.19 -2.83 -14.55
C ARG A 103 11.46 -1.53 -14.91
N VAL A 104 10.37 -1.61 -15.68
CA VAL A 104 9.57 -0.43 -16.04
C VAL A 104 8.96 0.23 -14.81
N TYR A 105 8.46 -0.58 -13.87
CA TYR A 105 7.93 -0.07 -12.61
C TYR A 105 9.00 0.65 -11.78
N ASP A 106 10.17 0.05 -11.62
CA ASP A 106 11.27 0.62 -10.81
C ASP A 106 11.80 1.92 -11.42
N GLU A 107 11.93 1.97 -12.76
CA GLU A 107 12.31 3.19 -13.47
C GLU A 107 11.27 4.30 -13.28
N LEU A 108 9.98 3.97 -13.37
CA LEU A 108 8.89 4.93 -13.14
C LEU A 108 8.89 5.44 -11.70
N LEU A 109 9.02 4.54 -10.72
CA LEU A 109 9.11 4.90 -9.31
C LEU A 109 10.30 5.82 -9.03
N ALA A 110 11.48 5.51 -9.57
CA ALA A 110 12.68 6.33 -9.43
C ALA A 110 12.45 7.75 -9.96
N ASN A 111 11.90 7.88 -11.17
CA ASN A 111 11.57 9.18 -11.75
C ASN A 111 10.56 9.96 -10.90
N MET A 112 9.53 9.31 -10.38
CA MET A 112 8.55 9.95 -9.51
C MET A 112 9.20 10.46 -8.20
N LEU A 113 10.09 9.68 -7.61
CA LEU A 113 10.79 10.05 -6.37
C LEU A 113 11.78 11.21 -6.60
N GLU A 114 12.38 11.32 -7.77
CA GLU A 114 13.23 12.46 -8.15
C GLU A 114 12.43 13.76 -8.25
N GLU A 115 11.18 13.70 -8.70
CA GLU A 115 10.31 14.87 -8.84
C GLU A 115 9.68 15.36 -7.51
N LEU A 116 9.58 14.50 -6.51
CA LEU A 116 8.96 14.86 -5.22
C LEU A 116 9.60 16.10 -4.55
N PRO A 117 10.92 16.31 -4.54
CA PRO A 117 11.52 17.51 -3.93
C PRO A 117 11.13 18.81 -4.62
N TYR A 118 10.87 18.77 -5.91
CA TYR A 118 10.42 19.95 -6.66
C TYR A 118 8.95 20.28 -6.38
N ALA A 119 8.16 19.24 -6.11
CA ALA A 119 6.75 19.39 -5.77
C ALA A 119 6.53 19.79 -4.30
N ALA A 120 7.45 19.47 -3.38
CA ALA A 120 7.14 19.45 -1.97
C ALA A 120 8.26 19.77 -0.98
N HIS A 121 9.43 20.14 -1.41
CA HIS A 121 10.60 20.46 -0.56
C HIS A 121 11.06 19.34 0.40
N LYS A 122 10.42 18.16 0.40
CA LYS A 122 10.77 17.00 1.24
C LYS A 122 10.73 15.70 0.45
N LYS A 123 11.73 14.84 0.67
CA LYS A 123 11.82 13.50 0.04
C LYS A 123 11.23 12.38 0.91
N HIS A 124 11.11 12.61 2.20
CA HIS A 124 10.78 11.57 3.19
C HIS A 124 9.72 12.06 4.16
N PRO A 125 8.92 11.17 4.74
CA PRO A 125 8.06 11.51 5.85
C PRO A 125 8.90 11.94 7.06
N ASP A 126 8.32 12.76 7.93
CA ASP A 126 8.96 13.15 9.19
C ASP A 126 8.93 12.01 10.20
N LEU A 127 7.90 11.17 10.12
CA LEU A 127 7.73 10.00 10.97
C LEU A 127 7.13 8.84 10.16
N LEU A 128 7.77 7.69 10.24
CA LEU A 128 7.21 6.41 9.78
C LEU A 128 6.83 5.56 10.99
N VAL A 129 5.57 5.19 11.09
CA VAL A 129 5.05 4.30 12.14
C VAL A 129 4.78 2.93 11.52
N HIS A 130 5.58 1.94 11.89
CA HIS A 130 5.38 0.57 11.44
C HIS A 130 4.52 -0.21 12.43
N ILE A 131 3.35 -0.68 11.98
CA ILE A 131 2.41 -1.47 12.78
C ILE A 131 2.66 -2.94 12.50
N LYS A 132 3.16 -3.65 13.50
CA LYS A 132 3.34 -5.10 13.46
C LYS A 132 2.15 -5.81 14.12
N VAL A 133 1.68 -6.86 13.47
CA VAL A 133 0.65 -7.78 14.01
C VAL A 133 1.07 -9.22 13.72
N SER A 134 0.60 -10.16 14.55
CA SER A 134 0.81 -11.57 14.24
C SER A 134 0.01 -12.00 13.01
N PHE A 135 0.47 -13.05 12.36
CA PHE A 135 -0.21 -13.60 11.18
C PHE A 135 -1.67 -13.98 11.47
N GLU A 136 -1.93 -14.55 12.65
CA GLU A 136 -3.28 -14.92 13.10
C GLU A 136 -4.16 -13.66 13.25
N THR A 137 -3.62 -12.59 13.82
CA THR A 137 -4.33 -11.31 13.94
C THR A 137 -4.64 -10.71 12.57
N MET A 138 -3.68 -10.78 11.64
CA MET A 138 -3.87 -10.35 10.26
C MET A 138 -5.04 -11.09 9.62
N LEU A 139 -5.05 -12.42 9.66
CA LEU A 139 -6.11 -13.25 9.08
C LEU A 139 -7.48 -12.95 9.70
N ALA A 140 -7.56 -12.90 11.03
CA ALA A 140 -8.81 -12.59 11.71
C ALA A 140 -9.38 -11.21 11.33
N ARG A 141 -8.53 -10.22 11.10
CA ARG A 141 -8.96 -8.88 10.67
C ARG A 141 -9.37 -8.83 9.20
N ILE A 142 -8.74 -9.62 8.32
CA ILE A 142 -9.15 -9.77 6.91
C ILE A 142 -10.52 -10.44 6.85
N GLU A 143 -10.74 -11.50 7.60
CA GLU A 143 -12.03 -12.19 7.71
C GLU A 143 -13.11 -11.22 8.22
N LYS A 144 -12.86 -10.53 9.33
CA LYS A 144 -13.79 -9.55 9.92
C LYS A 144 -14.16 -8.42 8.95
N ARG A 145 -13.20 -7.96 8.13
CA ARG A 145 -13.44 -6.91 7.12
C ARG A 145 -14.38 -7.38 6.02
N GLY A 146 -14.34 -8.68 5.66
CA GLY A 146 -15.34 -9.34 4.83
C GLY A 146 -15.33 -8.96 3.35
N ARG A 147 -14.22 -8.46 2.79
CA ARG A 147 -14.12 -8.24 1.34
C ARG A 147 -14.11 -9.61 0.63
N PRO A 148 -15.08 -9.90 -0.28
CA PRO A 148 -15.27 -11.25 -0.81
C PRO A 148 -14.02 -11.86 -1.45
N TYR A 149 -13.30 -11.09 -2.27
CA TYR A 149 -12.11 -11.53 -3.01
C TYR A 149 -10.86 -11.70 -2.13
N GLU A 150 -10.90 -11.29 -0.86
CA GLU A 150 -9.81 -11.46 0.11
C GLU A 150 -10.03 -12.65 1.05
N GLN A 151 -11.18 -13.34 0.96
CA GLN A 151 -11.53 -14.42 1.90
C GLN A 151 -10.90 -15.74 1.48
N LEU A 152 -10.38 -16.50 2.48
CA LEU A 152 -9.79 -17.81 2.25
C LEU A 152 -10.84 -18.84 1.79
N ASP A 153 -12.10 -18.66 2.14
CA ASP A 153 -13.21 -19.49 1.65
C ASP A 153 -13.47 -19.30 0.16
N TYR A 154 -13.16 -18.11 -0.37
CA TYR A 154 -13.25 -17.81 -1.80
C TYR A 154 -12.04 -18.35 -2.58
N ASP A 155 -10.84 -18.14 -2.05
CA ASP A 155 -9.59 -18.64 -2.64
C ASP A 155 -8.61 -19.11 -1.54
N PRO A 156 -8.51 -20.42 -1.27
CA PRO A 156 -7.58 -20.95 -0.27
C PRO A 156 -6.11 -20.67 -0.56
N SER A 157 -5.73 -20.40 -1.82
CA SER A 157 -4.33 -20.08 -2.17
C SER A 157 -3.85 -18.75 -1.60
N LEU A 158 -4.78 -17.89 -1.18
CA LEU A 158 -4.48 -16.62 -0.51
C LEU A 158 -3.76 -16.83 0.83
N TYR A 159 -3.88 -18.00 1.45
CA TYR A 159 -3.19 -18.29 2.71
C TYR A 159 -1.66 -18.18 2.55
N ASP A 160 -1.11 -18.81 1.53
CA ASP A 160 0.34 -18.77 1.27
C ASP A 160 0.78 -17.37 0.83
N TYR A 161 -0.03 -16.69 0.03
CA TYR A 161 0.20 -15.30 -0.34
C TYR A 161 0.25 -14.38 0.87
N TYR A 162 -0.71 -14.48 1.79
CA TYR A 162 -0.74 -13.67 3.01
C TYR A 162 0.40 -14.00 3.96
N LYS A 163 0.80 -15.26 4.03
CA LYS A 163 1.94 -15.69 4.84
C LYS A 163 3.24 -15.09 4.33
N GLU A 164 3.48 -15.17 3.02
CA GLU A 164 4.64 -14.57 2.38
C GLU A 164 4.62 -13.04 2.53
N LEU A 165 3.46 -12.42 2.31
CA LEU A 165 3.30 -10.98 2.51
C LEU A 165 3.65 -10.56 3.94
N ASN A 166 3.13 -11.26 4.94
CA ASN A 166 3.39 -10.93 6.34
C ASN A 166 4.89 -11.04 6.69
N SER A 167 5.58 -12.04 6.14
CA SER A 167 7.01 -12.24 6.38
C SER A 167 7.89 -11.11 5.81
N ARG A 168 7.41 -10.41 4.78
CA ARG A 168 8.10 -9.27 4.17
C ARG A 168 8.09 -8.00 5.01
N TYR A 169 7.25 -7.97 6.05
CA TYR A 169 7.17 -6.85 7.00
C TYR A 169 7.98 -7.09 8.30
N ASP A 170 8.67 -8.22 8.42
CA ASP A 170 9.59 -8.53 9.52
C ASP A 170 11.02 -8.08 9.16
#